data_455a58e1d465b8fd434ef03708781438
#
_entry.id   455a58e1d465b8fd434ef03708781438
#
_cell.length_a   1.000
_cell.length_b   1.000
_cell.length_c   1.000
_cell.angle_alpha   90.00
_cell.angle_beta   90.00
_cell.angle_gamma   90.00
#
_symmetry.space_group_name_H-M   'P 1'
#
loop_
_entity.id
_entity.type
_entity.pdbx_description
1 polymer ?
#
loop_
_entity_poly.entity_id
_entity_poly.type
_entity_poly.pdbx_seq_one_letter_code
_entity_poly.pdbx_strand_id
1 'polypeptide(L)'
;MMYDWDLILVGGGLANGLIAMRFQQCKPHLRVLLIENTETIGGNHTWSFHQHDLTEAEHEWIAPLITYHWSGYDVIFPAFQRTLPHSYFSITSQHFANILHAYLGERIQTRVLVQELTPQKVYLQDGTSLSAGAVIDGRGWRPGPFMGSGAQAFFGQEWELEEAHSLTHPILMDTSVGQDTGYRFIYVLPFSSTRLLIEDTHYVDRGPPDKTLSQATIAEYAKKHGWKLGKLIREESGCLPITLTGDFTSFWAQLAGQPTCGLRAALFHPTTGYSLPHAIRLADRIVALPELTDTSLFITLKDYARQQWQHQRFFRLLNRMLFLAGAPQQRWQVMQRFYQLSPDLIARFYAEQLNSVDKARILIGKPPVPIKDALKAMFKQHKKLQDFYHD
;
A
#
# COMPACT_ATOMS: atom_id res chain seq x y z
N MET A 1 -12.32 -16.00 -32.78
CA MET A 1 -12.40 -14.54 -32.99
C MET A 1 -11.05 -13.93 -32.69
N MET A 2 -10.61 -12.95 -33.48
CA MET A 2 -9.35 -12.25 -33.21
C MET A 2 -9.69 -11.12 -32.24
N TYR A 3 -9.07 -11.11 -31.05
CA TYR A 3 -9.21 -10.03 -30.08
C TYR A 3 -8.40 -8.81 -30.51
N ASP A 4 -8.83 -7.59 -30.08
CA ASP A 4 -8.07 -6.36 -30.32
C ASP A 4 -6.75 -6.39 -29.56
N TRP A 5 -6.78 -6.97 -28.33
CA TRP A 5 -5.65 -7.08 -27.41
C TRP A 5 -5.52 -8.49 -26.84
N ASP A 6 -4.32 -8.86 -26.43
CA ASP A 6 -4.10 -10.10 -25.72
C ASP A 6 -4.44 -9.92 -24.21
N LEU A 7 -4.17 -8.72 -23.67
CA LEU A 7 -4.49 -8.35 -22.29
C LEU A 7 -4.87 -6.87 -22.21
N ILE A 8 -5.97 -6.54 -21.53
CA ILE A 8 -6.31 -5.17 -21.13
C ILE A 8 -6.21 -5.04 -19.60
N LEU A 9 -5.51 -4.01 -19.14
CA LEU A 9 -5.32 -3.66 -17.74
C LEU A 9 -6.08 -2.36 -17.45
N VAL A 10 -7.14 -2.44 -16.64
CA VAL A 10 -7.99 -1.28 -16.32
C VAL A 10 -7.61 -0.69 -14.97
N GLY A 11 -7.20 0.57 -14.97
CA GLY A 11 -6.60 1.30 -13.85
C GLY A 11 -5.07 1.30 -13.93
N GLY A 12 -4.48 2.46 -14.16
CA GLY A 12 -3.03 2.67 -14.32
C GLY A 12 -2.26 2.75 -13.00
N GLY A 13 -2.75 2.10 -11.93
CA GLY A 13 -2.07 2.06 -10.63
C GLY A 13 -0.87 1.10 -10.61
N LEU A 14 -0.21 1.03 -9.44
CA LEU A 14 1.02 0.26 -9.22
C LEU A 14 0.94 -1.19 -9.75
N ALA A 15 -0.10 -1.94 -9.39
CA ALA A 15 -0.18 -3.36 -9.73
C ALA A 15 -0.27 -3.60 -11.24
N ASN A 16 -1.18 -2.92 -11.93
CA ASN A 16 -1.33 -3.03 -13.37
C ASN A 16 -0.11 -2.50 -14.14
N GLY A 17 0.50 -1.40 -13.66
CA GLY A 17 1.71 -0.88 -14.27
C GLY A 17 2.89 -1.86 -14.17
N LEU A 18 3.09 -2.51 -13.02
CA LEU A 18 4.11 -3.53 -12.86
C LEU A 18 3.83 -4.78 -13.71
N ILE A 19 2.57 -5.20 -13.83
CA ILE A 19 2.16 -6.29 -14.73
C ILE A 19 2.50 -5.92 -16.18
N ALA A 20 2.14 -4.72 -16.63
CA ALA A 20 2.41 -4.26 -18.00
C ALA A 20 3.92 -4.19 -18.29
N MET A 21 4.70 -3.62 -17.36
CA MET A 21 6.16 -3.56 -17.48
C MET A 21 6.78 -4.96 -17.56
N ARG A 22 6.34 -5.89 -16.72
CA ARG A 22 6.88 -7.24 -16.69
C ARG A 22 6.54 -8.02 -17.96
N PHE A 23 5.35 -7.85 -18.52
CA PHE A 23 5.02 -8.39 -19.84
C PHE A 23 5.92 -7.84 -20.93
N GLN A 24 6.19 -6.53 -20.93
CA GLN A 24 7.09 -5.92 -21.89
C GLN A 24 8.51 -6.48 -21.80
N GLN A 25 8.99 -6.76 -20.59
CA GLN A 25 10.32 -7.36 -20.37
C GLN A 25 10.41 -8.82 -20.83
N CYS A 26 9.39 -9.63 -20.52
CA CYS A 26 9.45 -11.09 -20.67
C CYS A 26 8.73 -11.63 -21.92
N LYS A 27 7.64 -10.96 -22.36
CA LYS A 27 6.79 -11.38 -23.47
C LYS A 27 6.41 -10.18 -24.37
N PRO A 28 7.37 -9.46 -24.96
CA PRO A 28 7.12 -8.20 -25.69
C PRO A 28 6.25 -8.36 -26.95
N HIS A 29 6.07 -9.60 -27.43
CA HIS A 29 5.19 -9.90 -28.57
C HIS A 29 3.70 -9.82 -28.23
N LEU A 30 3.32 -9.85 -26.93
CA LEU A 30 1.94 -9.71 -26.52
C LEU A 30 1.46 -8.26 -26.56
N ARG A 31 0.24 -8.06 -27.05
CA ARG A 31 -0.41 -6.77 -27.13
C ARG A 31 -1.09 -6.48 -25.80
N VAL A 32 -0.39 -5.76 -24.92
CA VAL A 32 -0.90 -5.37 -23.59
C VAL A 32 -1.30 -3.90 -23.63
N LEU A 33 -2.54 -3.58 -23.29
CA LEU A 33 -3.08 -2.23 -23.18
C LEU A 33 -3.28 -1.87 -21.71
N LEU A 34 -2.81 -0.69 -21.30
CA LEU A 34 -3.06 -0.10 -19.99
C LEU A 34 -3.98 1.10 -20.15
N ILE A 35 -5.14 1.08 -19.47
CA ILE A 35 -6.14 2.15 -19.51
C ILE A 35 -6.22 2.84 -18.15
N GLU A 36 -6.15 4.17 -18.15
CA GLU A 36 -6.31 5.00 -16.96
C GLU A 36 -7.30 6.14 -17.22
N ASN A 37 -8.17 6.43 -16.24
CA ASN A 37 -9.18 7.49 -16.34
C ASN A 37 -8.62 8.88 -16.06
N THR A 38 -7.51 8.98 -15.35
CA THR A 38 -6.84 10.25 -15.06
C THR A 38 -5.83 10.62 -16.15
N GLU A 39 -5.23 11.79 -16.02
CA GLU A 39 -4.23 12.29 -16.96
C GLU A 39 -2.92 11.52 -16.91
N THR A 40 -2.56 11.01 -15.71
CA THR A 40 -1.29 10.34 -15.44
C THR A 40 -1.52 8.97 -14.81
N ILE A 41 -0.71 8.01 -15.17
CA ILE A 41 -0.66 6.71 -14.49
C ILE A 41 0.08 6.81 -13.15
N GLY A 42 -0.21 5.88 -12.23
CA GLY A 42 0.42 5.85 -10.90
C GLY A 42 -0.21 6.81 -9.89
N GLY A 43 -1.12 7.70 -10.33
CA GLY A 43 -1.72 8.71 -9.46
C GLY A 43 -0.67 9.69 -8.93
N ASN A 44 -0.83 10.10 -7.66
CA ASN A 44 0.09 11.04 -6.98
C ASN A 44 0.53 10.42 -5.64
N HIS A 45 1.37 9.39 -5.72
CA HIS A 45 1.81 8.61 -4.58
C HIS A 45 3.32 8.42 -4.55
N THR A 46 3.83 8.12 -3.35
CA THR A 46 5.18 7.61 -3.14
C THR A 46 5.06 6.20 -2.55
N TRP A 47 5.53 5.18 -3.27
CA TRP A 47 5.55 3.82 -2.77
C TRP A 47 6.91 3.52 -2.17
N SER A 48 6.92 3.20 -0.88
CA SER A 48 8.12 2.86 -0.16
C SER A 48 8.11 1.39 0.27
N PHE A 49 9.31 0.81 0.47
CA PHE A 49 9.46 -0.58 0.88
C PHE A 49 10.82 -0.81 1.53
N HIS A 50 10.91 -1.88 2.31
CA HIS A 50 12.15 -2.27 2.99
C HIS A 50 12.96 -3.26 2.14
N GLN A 51 14.27 -3.31 2.37
CA GLN A 51 15.17 -4.22 1.65
C GLN A 51 14.70 -5.68 1.69
N HIS A 52 14.23 -6.15 2.84
CA HIS A 52 13.83 -7.55 3.03
C HIS A 52 12.41 -7.88 2.52
N ASP A 53 11.68 -6.89 2.02
CA ASP A 53 10.36 -7.10 1.44
C ASP A 53 10.45 -7.85 0.09
N LEU A 54 11.62 -7.78 -0.56
CA LEU A 54 11.87 -8.34 -1.89
C LEU A 54 13.09 -9.27 -1.89
N THR A 55 13.08 -10.25 -2.78
CA THR A 55 14.25 -11.07 -3.12
C THR A 55 15.24 -10.29 -4.00
N GLU A 56 16.48 -10.76 -4.14
CA GLU A 56 17.48 -10.15 -5.03
C GLU A 56 16.96 -10.05 -6.48
N ALA A 57 16.35 -11.10 -7.00
CA ALA A 57 15.80 -11.11 -8.35
C ALA A 57 14.63 -10.11 -8.52
N GLU A 58 13.78 -9.95 -7.49
CA GLU A 58 12.71 -8.95 -7.49
C GLU A 58 13.30 -7.54 -7.45
N HIS A 59 14.32 -7.27 -6.64
CA HIS A 59 15.04 -6.00 -6.64
C HIS A 59 15.66 -5.67 -7.99
N GLU A 60 16.29 -6.65 -8.65
CA GLU A 60 16.95 -6.48 -9.94
C GLU A 60 15.99 -5.97 -11.01
N TRP A 61 14.84 -6.63 -11.19
CA TRP A 61 13.96 -6.24 -12.28
C TRP A 61 13.17 -4.94 -12.02
N ILE A 62 12.97 -4.53 -10.74
CA ILE A 62 12.35 -3.24 -10.42
C ILE A 62 13.37 -2.10 -10.26
N ALA A 63 14.66 -2.38 -10.28
CA ALA A 63 15.71 -1.37 -10.08
C ALA A 63 15.51 -0.09 -10.90
N PRO A 64 15.07 -0.14 -12.18
CA PRO A 64 14.82 1.07 -12.97
C PRO A 64 13.72 1.99 -12.38
N LEU A 65 12.84 1.46 -11.52
CA LEU A 65 11.76 2.22 -10.89
C LEU A 65 12.18 2.93 -9.60
N ILE A 66 13.26 2.48 -8.94
CA ILE A 66 13.69 3.01 -7.65
C ILE A 66 14.17 4.45 -7.83
N THR A 67 13.52 5.39 -7.12
CA THR A 67 13.85 6.81 -7.17
C THR A 67 14.82 7.19 -6.06
N TYR A 68 14.61 6.68 -4.85
CA TYR A 68 15.41 6.99 -3.66
C TYR A 68 15.75 5.75 -2.87
N HIS A 69 16.92 5.79 -2.21
CA HIS A 69 17.43 4.73 -1.36
C HIS A 69 18.18 5.30 -0.16
N TRP A 70 17.94 4.73 1.02
CA TRP A 70 18.63 5.06 2.27
C TRP A 70 19.10 3.79 2.95
N SER A 71 20.24 3.87 3.64
CA SER A 71 20.86 2.73 4.34
C SER A 71 20.17 2.35 5.66
N GLY A 72 19.24 3.17 6.14
CA GLY A 72 18.48 2.97 7.38
C GLY A 72 17.31 3.93 7.45
N TYR A 73 16.57 3.86 8.56
CA TYR A 73 15.47 4.78 8.86
C TYR A 73 15.31 4.98 10.37
N ASP A 74 14.76 6.14 10.74
CA ASP A 74 14.54 6.52 12.13
C ASP A 74 13.09 6.32 12.55
N VAL A 75 12.90 5.99 13.84
CA VAL A 75 11.61 6.03 14.51
C VAL A 75 11.72 6.81 15.81
N ILE A 76 10.74 7.68 16.08
CA ILE A 76 10.74 8.61 17.21
C ILE A 76 9.43 8.45 17.98
N PHE A 77 9.56 8.10 19.25
CA PHE A 77 8.46 7.99 20.21
C PHE A 77 8.76 8.85 21.44
N PRO A 78 7.77 9.21 22.27
CA PRO A 78 7.98 10.11 23.41
C PRO A 78 9.09 9.69 24.38
N ALA A 79 9.31 8.38 24.56
CA ALA A 79 10.32 7.82 25.46
C ALA A 79 11.35 6.92 24.76
N PHE A 80 11.41 6.94 23.43
CA PHE A 80 12.24 6.01 22.68
C PHE A 80 12.53 6.55 21.27
N GLN A 81 13.80 6.58 20.91
CA GLN A 81 14.25 6.90 19.57
C GLN A 81 15.26 5.86 19.11
N ARG A 82 15.22 5.51 17.84
CA ARG A 82 16.11 4.49 17.28
C ARG A 82 16.26 4.63 15.78
N THR A 83 17.50 4.42 15.30
CA THR A 83 17.79 4.13 13.89
C THR A 83 17.76 2.64 13.64
N LEU A 84 17.07 2.19 12.63
CA LEU A 84 17.03 0.80 12.18
C LEU A 84 17.96 0.63 10.97
N PRO A 85 18.90 -0.35 10.99
CA PRO A 85 19.98 -0.47 10.00
C PRO A 85 19.58 -1.31 8.78
N HIS A 86 18.35 -1.19 8.32
CA HIS A 86 17.89 -1.88 7.13
C HIS A 86 17.53 -0.87 6.05
N SER A 87 18.01 -1.09 4.84
CA SER A 87 17.77 -0.18 3.73
C SER A 87 16.27 0.04 3.46
N TYR A 88 15.96 1.27 3.08
CA TYR A 88 14.63 1.72 2.74
C TYR A 88 14.64 2.36 1.37
N PHE A 89 13.62 2.10 0.57
CA PHE A 89 13.53 2.51 -0.82
C PHE A 89 12.22 3.22 -1.09
N SER A 90 12.22 4.11 -2.09
CA SER A 90 11.00 4.76 -2.56
C SER A 90 10.95 4.87 -4.07
N ILE A 91 9.74 4.73 -4.60
CA ILE A 91 9.37 4.92 -6.00
C ILE A 91 8.34 6.05 -6.04
N THR A 92 8.64 7.14 -6.72
CA THR A 92 7.65 8.20 -6.94
C THR A 92 6.74 7.85 -8.12
N SER A 93 5.46 8.21 -8.05
CA SER A 93 4.50 7.98 -9.14
C SER A 93 4.94 8.66 -10.45
N GLN A 94 5.57 9.83 -10.37
CA GLN A 94 6.09 10.51 -11.56
C GLN A 94 7.21 9.71 -12.25
N HIS A 95 8.17 9.19 -11.49
CA HIS A 95 9.25 8.37 -12.06
C HIS A 95 8.70 7.06 -12.62
N PHE A 96 7.79 6.41 -11.89
CA PHE A 96 7.07 5.22 -12.34
C PHE A 96 6.36 5.47 -13.68
N ALA A 97 5.61 6.56 -13.80
CA ALA A 97 4.93 6.93 -15.05
C ALA A 97 5.92 7.12 -16.21
N ASN A 98 7.01 7.84 -15.98
CA ASN A 98 8.04 8.09 -17.00
C ASN A 98 8.64 6.78 -17.53
N ILE A 99 9.00 5.87 -16.62
CA ILE A 99 9.54 4.55 -16.98
C ILE A 99 8.51 3.73 -17.76
N LEU A 100 7.26 3.68 -17.31
CA LEU A 100 6.22 2.92 -18.03
C LEU A 100 5.93 3.49 -19.41
N HIS A 101 5.89 4.81 -19.57
CA HIS A 101 5.74 5.42 -20.90
C HIS A 101 6.92 5.09 -21.84
N ALA A 102 8.14 5.03 -21.31
CA ALA A 102 9.30 4.60 -22.10
C ALA A 102 9.21 3.13 -22.55
N TYR A 103 8.63 2.24 -21.73
CA TYR A 103 8.48 0.82 -22.05
C TYR A 103 7.29 0.51 -22.96
N LEU A 104 6.15 1.22 -22.77
CA LEU A 104 4.87 0.84 -23.37
C LEU A 104 4.42 1.79 -24.49
N GLY A 105 4.86 3.07 -24.47
CA GLY A 105 4.49 4.06 -25.47
C GLY A 105 2.97 4.21 -25.61
N GLU A 106 2.47 4.08 -26.84
CA GLU A 106 1.05 4.22 -27.20
C GLU A 106 0.13 3.15 -26.59
N ARG A 107 0.69 2.11 -25.95
CA ARG A 107 -0.08 1.08 -25.22
C ARG A 107 -0.55 1.56 -23.85
N ILE A 108 -0.28 2.81 -23.49
CA ILE A 108 -0.88 3.49 -22.34
C ILE A 108 -1.91 4.49 -22.88
N GLN A 109 -3.15 4.34 -22.47
CA GLN A 109 -4.23 5.27 -22.77
C GLN A 109 -4.70 5.93 -21.48
N THR A 110 -4.45 7.23 -21.35
CA THR A 110 -4.91 8.07 -20.23
C THR A 110 -6.14 8.87 -20.61
N ARG A 111 -6.88 9.43 -19.62
CA ARG A 111 -8.14 10.15 -19.80
C ARG A 111 -9.23 9.29 -20.45
N VAL A 112 -9.18 7.97 -20.27
CA VAL A 112 -10.13 7.00 -20.83
C VAL A 112 -10.94 6.38 -19.70
N LEU A 113 -12.21 6.73 -19.60
CA LEU A 113 -13.10 6.21 -18.58
C LEU A 113 -13.76 4.89 -19.04
N VAL A 114 -13.44 3.82 -18.32
CA VAL A 114 -14.12 2.52 -18.47
C VAL A 114 -15.37 2.52 -17.60
N GLN A 115 -16.54 2.49 -18.23
CA GLN A 115 -17.84 2.43 -17.56
C GLN A 115 -18.12 1.03 -17.01
N GLU A 116 -17.98 0.03 -17.88
CA GLU A 116 -18.24 -1.36 -17.56
C GLU A 116 -17.11 -2.24 -18.10
N LEU A 117 -16.86 -3.37 -17.44
CA LEU A 117 -15.93 -4.38 -17.90
C LEU A 117 -16.44 -5.79 -17.60
N THR A 118 -16.02 -6.71 -18.44
CA THR A 118 -16.18 -8.16 -18.28
C THR A 118 -14.81 -8.81 -18.35
N PRO A 119 -14.69 -10.13 -18.09
CA PRO A 119 -13.40 -10.81 -18.20
C PRO A 119 -12.68 -10.69 -19.56
N GLN A 120 -13.41 -10.33 -20.64
CA GLN A 120 -12.87 -10.25 -22.01
C GLN A 120 -13.21 -8.95 -22.76
N LYS A 121 -13.96 -8.02 -22.14
CA LYS A 121 -14.36 -6.76 -22.77
C LYS A 121 -14.32 -5.59 -21.82
N VAL A 122 -14.00 -4.41 -22.34
CA VAL A 122 -14.21 -3.12 -21.68
C VAL A 122 -15.15 -2.25 -22.52
N TYR A 123 -16.03 -1.50 -21.84
CA TYR A 123 -16.96 -0.54 -22.46
C TYR A 123 -16.57 0.86 -21.98
N LEU A 124 -16.26 1.74 -22.93
CA LEU A 124 -15.79 3.08 -22.66
C LEU A 124 -16.95 4.07 -22.60
N GLN A 125 -16.73 5.22 -21.99
CA GLN A 125 -17.75 6.26 -21.84
C GLN A 125 -18.23 6.82 -23.18
N ASP A 126 -17.40 6.81 -24.21
CA ASP A 126 -17.74 7.31 -25.57
C ASP A 126 -18.57 6.31 -26.39
N GLY A 127 -18.94 5.17 -25.80
CA GLY A 127 -19.71 4.09 -26.45
C GLY A 127 -18.87 3.07 -27.22
N THR A 128 -17.55 3.27 -27.31
CA THR A 128 -16.64 2.25 -27.87
C THR A 128 -16.50 1.05 -26.95
N SER A 129 -16.15 -0.10 -27.51
CA SER A 129 -15.78 -1.28 -26.76
C SER A 129 -14.50 -1.90 -27.32
N LEU A 130 -13.64 -2.42 -26.43
CA LEU A 130 -12.42 -3.14 -26.78
C LEU A 130 -12.50 -4.57 -26.26
N SER A 131 -12.04 -5.54 -27.08
CA SER A 131 -12.01 -6.95 -26.73
C SER A 131 -10.59 -7.41 -26.43
N ALA A 132 -10.44 -8.34 -25.48
CA ALA A 132 -9.15 -8.93 -25.14
C ALA A 132 -9.27 -10.42 -24.79
N GLY A 133 -8.16 -11.16 -24.92
CA GLY A 133 -8.07 -12.52 -24.37
C GLY A 133 -8.36 -12.55 -22.88
N ALA A 134 -8.00 -11.48 -22.16
CA ALA A 134 -8.40 -11.23 -20.77
C ALA A 134 -8.37 -9.75 -20.41
N VAL A 135 -9.16 -9.38 -19.37
CA VAL A 135 -9.19 -8.04 -18.77
C VAL A 135 -8.93 -8.15 -17.28
N ILE A 136 -7.99 -7.36 -16.74
CA ILE A 136 -7.72 -7.26 -15.30
C ILE A 136 -8.24 -5.94 -14.75
N ASP A 137 -9.11 -5.99 -13.72
CA ASP A 137 -9.58 -4.82 -12.97
C ASP A 137 -8.61 -4.47 -11.82
N GLY A 138 -7.86 -3.38 -11.97
CA GLY A 138 -6.95 -2.82 -10.97
C GLY A 138 -7.33 -1.44 -10.47
N ARG A 139 -8.61 -1.03 -10.53
CA ARG A 139 -9.12 0.31 -10.21
C ARG A 139 -9.15 0.66 -8.72
N GLY A 140 -8.24 0.13 -7.93
CA GLY A 140 -8.07 0.48 -6.52
C GLY A 140 -9.08 -0.18 -5.56
N TRP A 141 -8.95 0.17 -4.27
CA TRP A 141 -9.80 -0.37 -3.21
C TRP A 141 -11.27 -0.01 -3.38
N ARG A 142 -12.13 -0.96 -3.14
CA ARG A 142 -13.58 -0.75 -3.04
C ARG A 142 -14.08 -1.35 -1.73
N PRO A 143 -14.57 -0.52 -0.80
CA PRO A 143 -15.24 -1.02 0.39
C PRO A 143 -16.41 -1.94 0.02
N GLY A 144 -16.65 -2.95 0.84
CA GLY A 144 -17.75 -3.88 0.61
C GLY A 144 -18.08 -4.68 1.88
N PRO A 145 -19.22 -5.37 1.89
CA PRO A 145 -19.77 -6.02 3.10
C PRO A 145 -18.96 -7.24 3.56
N PHE A 146 -17.98 -7.68 2.77
CA PHE A 146 -17.22 -8.90 3.06
C PHE A 146 -15.83 -8.62 3.66
N MET A 147 -15.44 -7.36 3.83
CA MET A 147 -14.17 -6.95 4.43
C MET A 147 -14.41 -5.90 5.50
N GLY A 148 -13.98 -6.18 6.73
CA GLY A 148 -13.94 -5.22 7.83
C GLY A 148 -12.53 -4.63 7.94
N SER A 149 -12.41 -3.31 7.78
CA SER A 149 -11.12 -2.62 7.81
C SER A 149 -11.20 -1.31 8.61
N GLY A 150 -10.14 -0.99 9.35
CA GLY A 150 -9.80 0.38 9.66
C GLY A 150 -9.04 1.00 8.49
N ALA A 151 -8.45 2.17 8.69
CA ALA A 151 -7.71 2.87 7.67
C ALA A 151 -6.40 3.48 8.20
N GLN A 152 -5.38 3.47 7.36
CA GLN A 152 -4.25 4.38 7.44
C GLN A 152 -4.53 5.51 6.46
N ALA A 153 -4.95 6.65 6.99
CA ALA A 153 -5.26 7.85 6.23
C ALA A 153 -4.11 8.85 6.36
N PHE A 154 -3.69 9.42 5.26
CA PHE A 154 -2.55 10.34 5.25
C PHE A 154 -2.76 11.52 4.32
N PHE A 155 -2.10 12.62 4.68
CA PHE A 155 -1.91 13.80 3.84
C PHE A 155 -0.45 14.22 3.92
N GLY A 156 0.20 14.39 2.78
CA GLY A 156 1.60 14.74 2.66
C GLY A 156 1.84 15.94 1.76
N GLN A 157 2.87 16.69 2.07
CA GLN A 157 3.36 17.82 1.27
C GLN A 157 4.85 17.64 0.98
N GLU A 158 5.22 17.77 -0.27
CA GLU A 158 6.61 17.80 -0.72
C GLU A 158 7.04 19.25 -0.89
N TRP A 159 8.09 19.62 -0.14
CA TRP A 159 8.60 20.99 -0.07
C TRP A 159 10.05 21.08 -0.56
N GLU A 160 10.34 22.11 -1.33
CA GLU A 160 11.69 22.65 -1.48
C GLU A 160 11.92 23.63 -0.33
N LEU A 161 12.91 23.36 0.51
CA LEU A 161 13.26 24.20 1.67
C LEU A 161 14.12 25.38 1.24
N GLU A 162 14.09 26.48 2.01
CA GLU A 162 14.97 27.62 1.80
C GLU A 162 16.44 27.33 2.18
N GLU A 163 16.64 26.40 3.13
CA GLU A 163 17.95 26.01 3.64
C GLU A 163 18.03 24.47 3.74
N ALA A 164 19.26 23.94 3.67
CA ALA A 164 19.47 22.49 3.78
C ALA A 164 19.09 21.97 5.16
N HIS A 165 18.42 20.81 5.18
CA HIS A 165 18.18 20.03 6.40
C HIS A 165 19.36 19.10 6.72
N SER A 166 19.39 18.55 7.94
CA SER A 166 20.47 17.65 8.40
C SER A 166 20.10 16.16 8.41
N LEU A 167 18.93 15.79 7.88
CA LEU A 167 18.50 14.38 7.88
C LEU A 167 19.38 13.55 6.96
N THR A 168 19.85 12.41 7.44
CA THR A 168 20.57 11.38 6.68
C THR A 168 19.70 10.17 6.36
N HIS A 169 18.61 9.98 7.11
CA HIS A 169 17.67 8.88 6.97
C HIS A 169 16.23 9.40 6.95
N PRO A 170 15.30 8.64 6.36
CA PRO A 170 13.86 8.85 6.55
C PRO A 170 13.46 8.74 8.02
N ILE A 171 12.49 9.55 8.43
CA ILE A 171 11.77 9.34 9.68
C ILE A 171 10.51 8.56 9.35
N LEU A 172 10.50 7.25 9.65
CA LEU A 172 9.38 6.38 9.31
C LEU A 172 8.15 6.65 10.19
N MET A 173 8.39 6.99 11.45
CA MET A 173 7.34 7.32 12.42
C MET A 173 7.89 8.29 13.46
N ASP A 174 7.36 9.50 13.50
CA ASP A 174 7.53 10.43 14.63
C ASP A 174 6.18 10.66 15.30
N THR A 175 6.01 10.10 16.49
CA THR A 175 4.78 10.21 17.29
C THR A 175 4.81 11.36 18.28
N SER A 176 5.74 12.32 18.16
CA SER A 176 5.83 13.51 19.01
C SER A 176 4.75 14.57 18.70
N VAL A 177 3.74 14.23 17.92
CA VAL A 177 2.55 15.01 17.59
C VAL A 177 1.36 14.60 18.46
N GLY A 178 0.32 15.44 18.49
CA GLY A 178 -0.90 15.17 19.27
C GLY A 178 -1.56 13.86 18.87
N GLN A 179 -2.01 13.07 19.88
CA GLN A 179 -2.61 11.74 19.71
C GLN A 179 -4.12 11.73 20.01
N ASP A 180 -4.78 12.89 19.94
CA ASP A 180 -6.16 13.06 20.41
C ASP A 180 -7.19 12.27 19.62
N THR A 181 -6.94 12.09 18.31
CA THR A 181 -7.83 11.37 17.38
C THR A 181 -7.49 9.89 17.19
N GLY A 182 -6.44 9.39 17.85
CA GLY A 182 -5.96 8.02 17.69
C GLY A 182 -4.46 7.96 17.42
N TYR A 183 -3.99 6.85 16.86
CA TYR A 183 -2.58 6.73 16.52
C TYR A 183 -2.23 7.62 15.33
N ARG A 184 -1.34 8.58 15.58
CA ARG A 184 -0.89 9.58 14.62
C ARG A 184 0.62 9.71 14.66
N PHE A 185 1.24 9.92 13.51
CA PHE A 185 2.68 10.14 13.39
C PHE A 185 3.00 10.98 12.14
N ILE A 186 4.14 11.63 12.17
CA ILE A 186 4.71 12.27 10.99
C ILE A 186 5.71 11.30 10.35
N TYR A 187 5.58 11.18 9.03
CA TYR A 187 6.50 10.45 8.16
C TYR A 187 7.28 11.45 7.32
N VAL A 188 8.62 11.28 7.21
CA VAL A 188 9.47 12.21 6.47
C VAL A 188 10.41 11.45 5.55
N LEU A 189 10.44 11.84 4.27
CA LEU A 189 11.40 11.34 3.29
C LEU A 189 12.32 12.49 2.83
N PRO A 190 13.63 12.41 3.09
CA PRO A 190 14.60 13.37 2.61
C PRO A 190 15.03 13.02 1.17
N PHE A 191 14.40 13.65 0.19
CA PHE A 191 14.68 13.40 -1.24
C PHE A 191 15.98 14.03 -1.72
N SER A 192 16.39 15.15 -1.14
CA SER A 192 17.69 15.79 -1.33
C SER A 192 18.06 16.57 -0.07
N SER A 193 19.18 17.28 -0.08
CA SER A 193 19.57 18.15 1.06
C SER A 193 18.58 19.27 1.36
N THR A 194 17.75 19.68 0.38
CA THR A 194 16.76 20.74 0.51
C THR A 194 15.33 20.30 0.23
N ARG A 195 15.10 19.02 -0.08
CA ARG A 195 13.78 18.54 -0.50
C ARG A 195 13.25 17.47 0.43
N LEU A 196 12.10 17.74 1.05
CA LEU A 196 11.42 16.84 1.98
C LEU A 196 9.98 16.55 1.53
N LEU A 197 9.58 15.29 1.61
CA LEU A 197 8.18 14.93 1.79
C LEU A 197 7.92 14.86 3.29
N ILE A 198 6.90 15.57 3.79
CA ILE A 198 6.43 15.53 5.18
C ILE A 198 4.96 15.12 5.14
N GLU A 199 4.64 14.01 5.79
CA GLU A 199 3.31 13.40 5.74
C GLU A 199 2.74 13.23 7.16
N ASP A 200 1.51 13.68 7.35
CA ASP A 200 0.71 13.49 8.55
C ASP A 200 -0.17 12.26 8.36
N THR A 201 0.13 11.20 9.09
CA THR A 201 -0.49 9.88 8.96
C THR A 201 -1.28 9.49 10.19
N HIS A 202 -2.49 9.00 9.99
CA HIS A 202 -3.45 8.63 11.03
C HIS A 202 -3.94 7.18 10.85
N TYR A 203 -3.95 6.42 11.94
CA TYR A 203 -4.70 5.16 12.00
C TYR A 203 -6.09 5.44 12.56
N VAL A 204 -7.06 5.50 11.68
CA VAL A 204 -8.44 5.89 11.97
C VAL A 204 -9.42 4.76 11.66
N ASP A 205 -10.58 4.84 12.27
CA ASP A 205 -11.64 3.87 11.99
C ASP A 205 -12.27 4.14 10.62
N ARG A 206 -12.32 5.42 10.17
CA ARG A 206 -12.89 5.84 8.86
C ARG A 206 -12.33 7.16 8.35
N GLY A 207 -12.40 7.31 7.02
CA GLY A 207 -12.28 8.58 6.31
C GLY A 207 -10.85 9.08 6.08
N PRO A 208 -10.69 10.05 5.17
CA PRO A 208 -9.44 10.75 4.99
C PRO A 208 -9.16 11.68 6.18
N PRO A 209 -7.89 12.08 6.40
CA PRO A 209 -7.56 13.09 7.40
C PRO A 209 -8.15 14.45 7.00
N ASP A 210 -8.37 15.31 7.98
CA ASP A 210 -8.71 16.72 7.72
C ASP A 210 -7.50 17.41 7.07
N LYS A 211 -7.66 17.81 5.81
CA LYS A 211 -6.58 18.43 5.02
C LYS A 211 -6.05 19.69 5.71
N THR A 212 -6.91 20.54 6.22
CA THR A 212 -6.52 21.83 6.86
C THR A 212 -5.72 21.57 8.13
N LEU A 213 -6.17 20.63 8.95
CA LEU A 213 -5.45 20.23 10.16
C LEU A 213 -4.10 19.62 9.83
N SER A 214 -4.02 18.77 8.83
CA SER A 214 -2.76 18.14 8.40
C SER A 214 -1.77 19.16 7.84
N GLN A 215 -2.22 20.13 7.05
CA GLN A 215 -1.38 21.23 6.56
C GLN A 215 -0.80 22.06 7.73
N ALA A 216 -1.62 22.42 8.72
CA ALA A 216 -1.17 23.14 9.90
C ALA A 216 -0.15 22.33 10.71
N THR A 217 -0.39 21.02 10.86
CA THR A 217 0.53 20.12 11.57
C THR A 217 1.87 19.98 10.86
N ILE A 218 1.88 19.84 9.54
CA ILE A 218 3.11 19.78 8.74
C ILE A 218 3.92 21.06 8.91
N ALA A 219 3.27 22.23 8.85
CA ALA A 219 3.93 23.51 9.02
C ALA A 219 4.52 23.68 10.45
N GLU A 220 3.77 23.28 11.48
CA GLU A 220 4.25 23.32 12.86
C GLU A 220 5.42 22.34 13.08
N TYR A 221 5.33 21.13 12.53
CA TYR A 221 6.38 20.12 12.60
C TYR A 221 7.66 20.62 11.93
N ALA A 222 7.58 21.17 10.72
CA ALA A 222 8.73 21.77 10.03
C ALA A 222 9.35 22.92 10.85
N LYS A 223 8.53 23.81 11.40
CA LYS A 223 8.99 24.90 12.28
C LYS A 223 9.73 24.39 13.52
N LYS A 224 9.21 23.34 14.18
CA LYS A 224 9.84 22.70 15.34
C LYS A 224 11.23 22.14 15.03
N HIS A 225 11.44 21.66 13.80
CA HIS A 225 12.72 21.14 13.32
C HIS A 225 13.63 22.21 12.70
N GLY A 226 13.21 23.48 12.69
CA GLY A 226 13.96 24.57 12.08
C GLY A 226 13.98 24.55 10.55
N TRP A 227 13.12 23.76 9.92
CA TRP A 227 13.00 23.68 8.46
C TRP A 227 12.18 24.85 7.94
N LYS A 228 12.79 25.67 7.11
CA LYS A 228 12.13 26.81 6.45
C LYS A 228 11.47 26.34 5.17
N LEU A 229 10.15 26.20 5.19
CA LEU A 229 9.36 25.78 4.02
C LEU A 229 9.40 26.91 2.97
N GLY A 230 9.99 26.62 1.82
CA GLY A 230 10.06 27.52 0.68
C GLY A 230 8.94 27.26 -0.34
N LYS A 231 9.22 26.49 -1.39
CA LYS A 231 8.25 26.19 -2.47
C LYS A 231 7.55 24.86 -2.22
N LEU A 232 6.22 24.87 -2.19
CA LEU A 232 5.41 23.64 -2.26
C LEU A 232 5.52 23.03 -3.66
N ILE A 233 5.97 21.79 -3.75
CA ILE A 233 6.16 21.08 -5.01
C ILE A 233 4.91 20.30 -5.39
N ARG A 234 4.38 19.49 -4.44
CA ARG A 234 3.15 18.72 -4.62
C ARG A 234 2.51 18.36 -3.28
N GLU A 235 1.27 17.95 -3.35
CA GLU A 235 0.55 17.34 -2.22
C GLU A 235 0.15 15.92 -2.60
N GLU A 236 0.17 15.01 -1.63
CA GLU A 236 -0.38 13.67 -1.81
C GLU A 236 -1.33 13.33 -0.67
N SER A 237 -2.28 12.45 -0.93
CA SER A 237 -3.18 11.95 0.12
C SER A 237 -3.68 10.57 -0.24
N GLY A 238 -4.04 9.81 0.77
CA GLY A 238 -4.58 8.47 0.58
C GLY A 238 -5.28 7.94 1.82
N CYS A 239 -6.01 6.86 1.61
CA CYS A 239 -6.68 6.12 2.66
C CYS A 239 -6.50 4.63 2.36
N LEU A 240 -5.50 4.02 3.01
CA LEU A 240 -5.14 2.62 2.81
C LEU A 240 -5.93 1.74 3.78
N PRO A 241 -6.52 0.63 3.31
CA PRO A 241 -7.26 -0.27 4.18
C PRO A 241 -6.32 -1.02 5.14
N ILE A 242 -6.70 -1.07 6.42
CA ILE A 242 -6.07 -1.91 7.44
C ILE A 242 -7.03 -3.05 7.74
N THR A 243 -6.76 -4.23 7.23
CA THR A 243 -7.69 -5.35 7.31
C THR A 243 -7.76 -5.92 8.72
N LEU A 244 -8.96 -5.96 9.30
CA LEU A 244 -9.25 -6.53 10.62
C LEU A 244 -9.81 -7.94 10.51
N THR A 245 -10.75 -8.11 9.57
CA THR A 245 -11.46 -9.37 9.34
C THR A 245 -12.04 -9.41 7.93
N GLY A 246 -12.59 -10.54 7.52
CA GLY A 246 -13.30 -10.67 6.26
C GLY A 246 -13.78 -12.08 5.99
N ASP A 247 -14.74 -12.18 5.07
CA ASP A 247 -15.15 -13.41 4.41
C ASP A 247 -14.54 -13.46 3.01
N PHE A 248 -13.38 -14.11 2.91
CA PHE A 248 -12.63 -14.23 1.65
C PHE A 248 -13.45 -14.92 0.55
N THR A 249 -14.24 -15.91 0.91
CA THR A 249 -15.04 -16.68 -0.06
C THR A 249 -16.11 -15.82 -0.70
N SER A 250 -16.89 -15.11 0.11
CA SER A 250 -17.92 -14.18 -0.36
C SER A 250 -17.33 -12.98 -1.09
N PHE A 251 -16.17 -12.45 -0.62
CA PHE A 251 -15.46 -11.37 -1.30
C PHE A 251 -15.06 -11.74 -2.73
N TRP A 252 -14.52 -12.94 -2.97
CA TRP A 252 -14.16 -13.39 -4.31
C TRP A 252 -15.34 -13.86 -5.13
N ALA A 253 -16.41 -14.37 -4.50
CA ALA A 253 -17.61 -14.77 -5.22
C ALA A 253 -18.33 -13.58 -5.88
N GLN A 254 -18.36 -12.40 -5.24
CA GLN A 254 -18.95 -11.19 -5.82
C GLN A 254 -18.22 -10.67 -7.08
N LEU A 255 -16.97 -11.07 -7.30
CA LEU A 255 -16.22 -10.68 -8.49
C LEU A 255 -16.66 -11.42 -9.77
N ALA A 256 -17.52 -12.45 -9.64
CA ALA A 256 -18.18 -13.15 -10.74
C ALA A 256 -17.24 -13.59 -11.88
N GLY A 257 -16.04 -14.06 -11.55
CA GLY A 257 -15.05 -14.51 -12.54
C GLY A 257 -14.15 -13.38 -13.11
N GLN A 258 -14.35 -12.12 -12.72
CA GLN A 258 -13.53 -11.01 -13.19
C GLN A 258 -12.11 -11.07 -12.61
N PRO A 259 -11.05 -11.21 -13.44
CA PRO A 259 -9.66 -11.08 -12.98
C PRO A 259 -9.43 -9.71 -12.34
N THR A 260 -8.87 -9.69 -11.13
CA THR A 260 -8.75 -8.46 -10.31
C THR A 260 -7.42 -8.46 -9.57
N CYS A 261 -6.73 -7.31 -9.51
CA CYS A 261 -5.39 -7.22 -8.91
C CYS A 261 -5.24 -6.04 -7.93
N GLY A 262 -4.10 -5.99 -7.26
CA GLY A 262 -3.70 -4.91 -6.35
C GLY A 262 -4.67 -4.75 -5.17
N LEU A 263 -4.93 -3.50 -4.77
CA LEU A 263 -5.86 -3.19 -3.68
C LEU A 263 -7.27 -3.71 -3.94
N ARG A 264 -7.68 -3.74 -5.21
CA ARG A 264 -8.98 -4.28 -5.64
C ARG A 264 -9.17 -5.74 -5.28
N ALA A 265 -8.09 -6.53 -5.28
CA ALA A 265 -8.04 -7.93 -4.90
C ALA A 265 -7.67 -8.16 -3.42
N ALA A 266 -7.60 -7.10 -2.61
CA ALA A 266 -7.12 -7.12 -1.23
C ALA A 266 -5.68 -7.65 -1.09
N LEU A 267 -4.80 -7.35 -2.07
CA LEU A 267 -3.40 -7.76 -2.10
C LEU A 267 -2.50 -6.62 -1.58
N PHE A 268 -2.34 -6.57 -0.27
CA PHE A 268 -1.50 -5.62 0.45
C PHE A 268 -1.16 -6.17 1.84
N HIS A 269 -0.12 -5.63 2.46
CA HIS A 269 0.21 -5.94 3.86
C HIS A 269 -0.92 -5.44 4.78
N PRO A 270 -1.58 -6.30 5.56
CA PRO A 270 -2.83 -5.94 6.24
C PRO A 270 -2.67 -4.89 7.34
N THR A 271 -1.45 -4.68 7.87
CA THR A 271 -1.18 -3.71 8.95
C THR A 271 -0.65 -2.37 8.44
N THR A 272 0.09 -2.37 7.32
CA THR A 272 0.75 -1.15 6.81
C THR A 272 0.10 -0.61 5.54
N GLY A 273 -0.73 -1.41 4.87
CA GLY A 273 -1.29 -1.05 3.57
C GLY A 273 -0.29 -1.14 2.40
N TYR A 274 0.97 -1.51 2.64
CA TYR A 274 1.99 -1.62 1.60
C TYR A 274 1.61 -2.69 0.58
N SER A 275 1.60 -2.34 -0.70
CA SER A 275 1.15 -3.24 -1.77
C SER A 275 2.23 -3.61 -2.79
N LEU A 276 3.37 -2.92 -2.78
CA LEU A 276 4.42 -3.11 -3.78
C LEU A 276 4.94 -4.55 -3.85
N PRO A 277 5.33 -5.23 -2.74
CA PRO A 277 5.84 -6.59 -2.81
C PRO A 277 4.82 -7.57 -3.39
N HIS A 278 3.53 -7.40 -3.05
CA HIS A 278 2.47 -8.25 -3.60
C HIS A 278 2.27 -8.00 -5.09
N ALA A 279 2.36 -6.75 -5.55
CA ALA A 279 2.20 -6.39 -6.96
C ALA A 279 3.36 -6.95 -7.81
N ILE A 280 4.59 -6.93 -7.29
CA ILE A 280 5.78 -7.51 -7.92
C ILE A 280 5.62 -9.02 -8.09
N ARG A 281 5.33 -9.74 -7.00
CA ARG A 281 5.15 -11.20 -7.02
C ARG A 281 3.99 -11.64 -7.91
N LEU A 282 2.94 -10.82 -7.94
CA LEU A 282 1.80 -11.06 -8.81
C LEU A 282 2.16 -10.92 -10.28
N ALA A 283 2.92 -9.88 -10.65
CA ALA A 283 3.40 -9.69 -12.02
C ALA A 283 4.22 -10.87 -12.51
N ASP A 284 5.16 -11.39 -11.70
CA ASP A 284 5.94 -12.57 -12.03
C ASP A 284 5.08 -13.83 -12.22
N ARG A 285 4.09 -14.04 -11.34
CA ARG A 285 3.16 -15.18 -11.46
C ARG A 285 2.32 -15.13 -12.72
N ILE A 286 1.81 -13.96 -13.08
CA ILE A 286 0.97 -13.78 -14.27
C ILE A 286 1.80 -13.99 -15.54
N VAL A 287 2.99 -13.40 -15.60
CA VAL A 287 3.87 -13.56 -16.77
C VAL A 287 4.34 -15.02 -16.96
N ALA A 288 4.47 -15.80 -15.90
CA ALA A 288 4.84 -17.20 -15.94
C ALA A 288 3.72 -18.14 -16.45
N LEU A 289 2.50 -17.65 -16.63
CA LEU A 289 1.39 -18.46 -17.13
C LEU A 289 1.68 -18.96 -18.56
N PRO A 290 1.43 -20.26 -18.83
CA PRO A 290 1.60 -20.82 -20.18
C PRO A 290 0.56 -20.27 -21.15
N GLU A 291 -0.65 -20.04 -20.68
CA GLU A 291 -1.76 -19.48 -21.46
C GLU A 291 -2.38 -18.29 -20.74
N LEU A 292 -2.58 -17.20 -21.47
CA LEU A 292 -3.13 -15.95 -20.96
C LEU A 292 -4.61 -15.88 -21.33
N THR A 293 -5.45 -16.53 -20.51
CA THR A 293 -6.91 -16.48 -20.65
C THR A 293 -7.53 -15.83 -19.41
N ASP A 294 -8.75 -15.31 -19.55
CA ASP A 294 -9.54 -14.78 -18.42
C ASP A 294 -9.68 -15.79 -17.28
N THR A 295 -9.93 -17.03 -17.60
CA THR A 295 -10.09 -18.14 -16.64
C THR A 295 -8.78 -18.45 -15.93
N SER A 296 -7.66 -18.60 -16.66
CA SER A 296 -6.34 -18.88 -16.06
C SER A 296 -5.89 -17.76 -15.15
N LEU A 297 -6.11 -16.49 -15.57
CA LEU A 297 -5.85 -15.31 -14.77
C LEU A 297 -6.70 -15.25 -13.50
N PHE A 298 -8.01 -15.42 -13.62
CA PHE A 298 -8.91 -15.39 -12.46
C PHE A 298 -8.52 -16.43 -11.42
N ILE A 299 -8.23 -17.67 -11.84
CA ILE A 299 -7.80 -18.75 -10.95
C ILE A 299 -6.47 -18.38 -10.27
N THR A 300 -5.48 -17.94 -11.04
CA THR A 300 -4.15 -17.58 -10.51
C THR A 300 -4.22 -16.43 -9.49
N LEU A 301 -4.96 -15.38 -9.81
CA LEU A 301 -5.16 -14.21 -8.94
C LEU A 301 -5.88 -14.60 -7.65
N LYS A 302 -6.97 -15.38 -7.76
CA LYS A 302 -7.74 -15.85 -6.60
C LYS A 302 -6.94 -16.78 -5.71
N ASP A 303 -6.16 -17.69 -6.28
CA ASP A 303 -5.35 -18.63 -5.50
C ASP A 303 -4.18 -17.92 -4.81
N TYR A 304 -3.54 -16.97 -5.47
CA TYR A 304 -2.54 -16.12 -4.83
C TYR A 304 -3.15 -15.33 -3.68
N ALA A 305 -4.26 -14.65 -3.90
CA ALA A 305 -4.94 -13.90 -2.86
C ALA A 305 -5.40 -14.79 -1.70
N ARG A 306 -5.85 -16.03 -1.96
CA ARG A 306 -6.20 -17.01 -0.92
C ARG A 306 -5.00 -17.38 -0.06
N GLN A 307 -3.85 -17.66 -0.70
CA GLN A 307 -2.61 -17.96 0.01
C GLN A 307 -2.20 -16.80 0.92
N GLN A 308 -2.23 -15.56 0.39
CA GLN A 308 -1.90 -14.36 1.18
C GLN A 308 -2.91 -14.16 2.32
N TRP A 309 -4.20 -14.31 2.07
CA TRP A 309 -5.23 -14.23 3.10
C TRP A 309 -4.99 -15.20 4.25
N GLN A 310 -4.63 -16.44 3.97
CA GLN A 310 -4.31 -17.44 5.01
C GLN A 310 -3.03 -17.07 5.77
N HIS A 311 -1.98 -16.69 5.05
CA HIS A 311 -0.68 -16.31 5.62
C HIS A 311 -0.80 -15.09 6.56
N GLN A 312 -1.59 -14.12 6.19
CA GLN A 312 -1.79 -12.85 6.91
C GLN A 312 -2.72 -12.95 8.14
N ARG A 313 -3.16 -14.14 8.53
CA ARG A 313 -4.08 -14.33 9.67
C ARG A 313 -3.56 -13.71 10.98
N PHE A 314 -2.27 -13.81 11.25
CA PHE A 314 -1.66 -13.26 12.44
C PHE A 314 -1.66 -11.72 12.44
N PHE A 315 -1.39 -11.10 11.32
CA PHE A 315 -1.43 -9.64 11.19
C PHE A 315 -2.85 -9.10 11.41
N ARG A 316 -3.88 -9.74 10.85
CA ARG A 316 -5.26 -9.36 11.12
C ARG A 316 -5.64 -9.51 12.60
N LEU A 317 -5.06 -10.49 13.30
CA LEU A 317 -5.19 -10.60 14.75
C LEU A 317 -4.60 -9.38 15.46
N LEU A 318 -3.38 -8.98 15.11
CA LEU A 318 -2.71 -7.80 15.68
C LEU A 318 -3.50 -6.51 15.38
N ASN A 319 -4.02 -6.37 14.18
CA ASN A 319 -4.85 -5.23 13.81
C ASN A 319 -6.12 -5.14 14.67
N ARG A 320 -6.82 -6.25 14.90
CA ARG A 320 -7.97 -6.26 15.83
C ARG A 320 -7.56 -5.84 17.25
N MET A 321 -6.41 -6.28 17.72
CA MET A 321 -5.91 -5.85 19.03
C MET A 321 -5.60 -4.35 19.05
N LEU A 322 -4.98 -3.82 17.98
CA LEU A 322 -4.63 -2.40 17.87
C LEU A 322 -5.87 -1.50 17.80
N PHE A 323 -6.86 -1.87 16.99
CA PHE A 323 -8.03 -1.03 16.73
C PHE A 323 -9.15 -1.18 17.76
N LEU A 324 -9.31 -2.37 18.34
CA LEU A 324 -10.47 -2.73 19.15
C LEU A 324 -10.16 -2.92 20.64
N ALA A 325 -8.89 -2.87 21.05
CA ALA A 325 -8.48 -2.99 22.44
C ALA A 325 -7.83 -1.70 22.94
N GLY A 326 -8.29 -1.21 24.07
CA GLY A 326 -7.78 0.01 24.68
C GLY A 326 -8.25 1.32 24.02
N ALA A 327 -7.79 2.45 24.56
CA ALA A 327 -8.14 3.77 24.07
C ALA A 327 -7.35 4.11 22.79
N PRO A 328 -7.99 4.67 21.75
CA PRO A 328 -7.31 5.04 20.50
C PRO A 328 -6.08 5.92 20.72
N GLN A 329 -6.13 6.86 21.67
CA GLN A 329 -5.04 7.79 22.03
C GLN A 329 -3.80 7.09 22.58
N GLN A 330 -3.90 5.83 22.99
CA GLN A 330 -2.80 5.03 23.55
C GLN A 330 -2.19 4.05 22.53
N ARG A 331 -2.71 3.97 21.31
CA ARG A 331 -2.21 3.05 20.26
C ARG A 331 -0.73 3.21 19.96
N TRP A 332 -0.18 4.43 20.07
CA TRP A 332 1.23 4.71 19.88
C TRP A 332 2.15 3.92 20.85
N GLN A 333 1.67 3.58 22.05
CA GLN A 333 2.43 2.77 23.02
C GLN A 333 2.65 1.34 22.52
N VAL A 334 1.68 0.79 21.76
CA VAL A 334 1.81 -0.51 21.10
C VAL A 334 2.93 -0.47 20.08
N MET A 335 2.97 0.59 19.28
CA MET A 335 3.98 0.78 18.24
C MET A 335 5.36 1.07 18.85
N GLN A 336 5.46 1.91 19.87
CA GLN A 336 6.72 2.14 20.59
C GLN A 336 7.31 0.82 21.10
N ARG A 337 6.48 -0.02 21.71
CA ARG A 337 6.92 -1.34 22.17
C ARG A 337 7.36 -2.25 21.02
N PHE A 338 6.63 -2.24 19.90
CA PHE A 338 7.00 -3.02 18.72
C PHE A 338 8.39 -2.62 18.20
N TYR A 339 8.68 -1.33 18.12
CA TYR A 339 9.98 -0.86 17.65
C TYR A 339 11.14 -1.04 18.66
N GLN A 340 10.87 -1.49 19.89
CA GLN A 340 11.89 -1.97 20.84
C GLN A 340 12.34 -3.42 20.57
N LEU A 341 11.67 -4.16 19.70
CA LEU A 341 12.05 -5.51 19.30
C LEU A 341 13.33 -5.49 18.44
N SER A 342 13.91 -6.67 18.17
CA SER A 342 15.13 -6.76 17.35
C SER A 342 14.88 -6.23 15.92
N PRO A 343 15.89 -5.59 15.27
CA PRO A 343 15.77 -5.12 13.90
C PRO A 343 15.31 -6.20 12.94
N ASP A 344 15.87 -7.41 13.05
CA ASP A 344 15.56 -8.52 12.18
C ASP A 344 14.11 -9.02 12.32
N LEU A 345 13.54 -8.97 13.55
CA LEU A 345 12.14 -9.29 13.76
C LEU A 345 11.26 -8.24 13.07
N ILE A 346 11.61 -6.95 13.22
CA ILE A 346 10.90 -5.84 12.57
C ILE A 346 10.96 -6.00 11.05
N ALA A 347 12.13 -6.32 10.48
CA ALA A 347 12.30 -6.58 9.05
C ALA A 347 11.40 -7.73 8.58
N ARG A 348 11.38 -8.87 9.30
CA ARG A 348 10.50 -10.00 8.98
C ARG A 348 9.02 -9.67 9.14
N PHE A 349 8.66 -8.73 10.02
CA PHE A 349 7.28 -8.25 10.14
C PHE A 349 6.83 -7.54 8.86
N TYR A 350 7.61 -6.58 8.36
CA TYR A 350 7.31 -5.85 7.13
C TYR A 350 7.33 -6.75 5.89
N ALA A 351 8.25 -7.70 5.84
CA ALA A 351 8.34 -8.70 4.76
C ALA A 351 7.26 -9.81 4.83
N GLU A 352 6.39 -9.81 5.85
CA GLU A 352 5.41 -10.89 6.13
C GLU A 352 6.06 -12.27 6.38
N GLN A 353 7.29 -12.31 6.88
CA GLN A 353 8.08 -13.55 7.07
C GLN A 353 8.24 -13.94 8.55
N LEU A 354 7.28 -13.55 9.40
CA LEU A 354 7.30 -13.88 10.83
C LEU A 354 7.24 -15.40 11.05
N ASN A 355 8.23 -15.92 11.78
CA ASN A 355 8.21 -17.30 12.29
C ASN A 355 7.40 -17.41 13.60
N SER A 356 7.28 -18.62 14.16
CA SER A 356 6.51 -18.86 15.39
C SER A 356 7.12 -18.17 16.62
N VAL A 357 8.46 -18.07 16.69
CA VAL A 357 9.17 -17.39 17.78
C VAL A 357 8.91 -15.89 17.72
N ASP A 358 8.95 -15.29 16.53
CA ASP A 358 8.64 -13.87 16.31
C ASP A 358 7.21 -13.55 16.77
N LYS A 359 6.23 -14.38 16.34
CA LYS A 359 4.82 -14.23 16.72
C LYS A 359 4.63 -14.31 18.24
N ALA A 360 5.29 -15.26 18.89
CA ALA A 360 5.28 -15.37 20.35
C ALA A 360 5.92 -14.12 20.98
N ARG A 361 7.07 -13.65 20.49
CA ARG A 361 7.78 -12.48 21.02
C ARG A 361 6.97 -11.19 20.91
N ILE A 362 6.22 -10.99 19.83
CA ILE A 362 5.30 -9.84 19.67
C ILE A 362 4.21 -9.85 20.74
N LEU A 363 3.67 -11.02 21.07
CA LEU A 363 2.55 -11.17 22.02
C LEU A 363 2.98 -11.22 23.50
N ILE A 364 4.20 -11.69 23.79
CA ILE A 364 4.71 -11.87 25.16
C ILE A 364 5.14 -10.53 25.76
N GLY A 365 4.97 -10.39 27.07
CA GLY A 365 5.41 -9.27 27.90
C GLY A 365 4.23 -8.44 28.41
N LYS A 366 4.51 -7.31 29.11
CA LYS A 366 3.48 -6.42 29.65
C LYS A 366 2.69 -5.79 28.51
N PRO A 367 1.41 -6.14 28.30
CA PRO A 367 0.64 -5.63 27.18
C PRO A 367 0.40 -4.12 27.37
N PRO A 368 0.53 -3.32 26.33
CA PRO A 368 0.19 -1.89 26.37
C PRO A 368 -1.34 -1.63 26.33
N VAL A 369 -2.13 -2.69 26.26
CA VAL A 369 -3.59 -2.65 26.24
C VAL A 369 -4.15 -3.59 27.31
N PRO A 370 -5.36 -3.36 27.86
CA PRO A 370 -5.98 -4.26 28.85
C PRO A 370 -6.14 -5.68 28.29
N ILE A 371 -5.65 -6.69 29.01
CA ILE A 371 -5.64 -8.09 28.55
C ILE A 371 -7.05 -8.58 28.20
N LYS A 372 -8.06 -8.20 29.01
CA LYS A 372 -9.46 -8.57 28.76
C LYS A 372 -9.98 -8.03 27.43
N ASP A 373 -9.61 -6.80 27.08
CA ASP A 373 -10.03 -6.16 25.83
C ASP A 373 -9.29 -6.75 24.63
N ALA A 374 -7.98 -7.03 24.78
CA ALA A 374 -7.21 -7.74 23.77
C ALA A 374 -7.83 -9.12 23.46
N LEU A 375 -8.15 -9.92 24.49
CA LEU A 375 -8.80 -11.22 24.31
C LEU A 375 -10.18 -11.09 23.62
N LYS A 376 -11.01 -10.12 24.03
CA LYS A 376 -12.29 -9.87 23.36
C LYS A 376 -12.11 -9.51 21.89
N ALA A 377 -11.14 -8.64 21.59
CA ALA A 377 -10.83 -8.22 20.23
C ALA A 377 -10.36 -9.39 19.34
N MET A 378 -9.57 -10.31 19.90
CA MET A 378 -9.07 -11.49 19.16
C MET A 378 -10.21 -12.39 18.63
N PHE A 379 -11.30 -12.52 19.38
CA PHE A 379 -12.42 -13.42 19.09
C PHE A 379 -13.62 -12.74 18.42
N LYS A 380 -13.54 -11.43 18.09
CA LYS A 380 -14.61 -10.76 17.33
C LYS A 380 -14.76 -11.37 15.93
N GLN A 381 -15.98 -11.85 15.66
CA GLN A 381 -16.32 -12.44 14.37
C GLN A 381 -16.65 -11.35 13.33
N HIS A 382 -16.53 -11.69 12.06
CA HIS A 382 -16.78 -10.82 10.91
C HIS A 382 -18.12 -10.05 10.97
N LYS A 383 -19.25 -10.72 11.26
CA LYS A 383 -20.58 -10.08 11.33
C LYS A 383 -20.68 -8.97 12.40
N LYS A 384 -19.98 -9.13 13.55
CA LYS A 384 -19.95 -8.11 14.61
C LYS A 384 -19.05 -6.92 14.29
N LEU A 385 -18.16 -7.05 13.31
CA LEU A 385 -17.29 -5.97 12.86
C LEU A 385 -17.93 -5.17 11.72
N GLN A 386 -18.80 -5.80 10.91
CA GLN A 386 -19.60 -5.09 9.91
C GLN A 386 -20.48 -4.03 10.57
N ASP A 387 -21.17 -4.37 11.67
CA ASP A 387 -22.00 -3.44 12.41
C ASP A 387 -21.20 -2.26 13.01
N PHE A 388 -19.88 -2.42 13.18
CA PHE A 388 -19.00 -1.40 13.75
C PHE A 388 -18.44 -0.41 12.71
N TYR A 389 -18.35 -0.82 11.44
CA TYR A 389 -17.67 -0.07 10.37
C TYR A 389 -18.59 0.34 9.21
N HIS A 390 -19.87 0.00 9.24
CA HIS A 390 -20.83 0.28 8.16
C HIS A 390 -22.01 1.19 8.57
N ASP A 391 -22.07 1.65 9.83
CA ASP A 391 -23.08 2.64 10.31
C ASP A 391 -22.58 4.10 10.15
#